data_fc7a542b35d3a2fc028212e866938482
#
_entry.id   fc7a542b35d3a2fc028212e866938482
#
_cell.length_a   1.000
_cell.length_b   1.000
_cell.length_c   1.000
_cell.angle_alpha   90.00
_cell.angle_beta   90.00
_cell.angle_gamma   90.00
#
_symmetry.space_group_name_H-M   'P 1'
#
loop_
_entity.id
_entity.type
_entity.pdbx_description
1 polymer ?
#
loop_
_entity_poly.entity_id
_entity_poly.type
_entity_poly.pdbx_seq_one_letter_code
_entity_poly.pdbx_strand_id
1 'polypeptide(L)'
;RGYSGRRHHRARALEVLRLPDNMERRPAAPASTDSPSSFLPNVIQGDFSARLPGVQTAPESAAVQLPLYGRIAAGLPIEALRDSGTMVDVPMALLGGGEHYALEVAGDSMIEAGILDGDTVLIRKGEVAETGQIIVALVDDNEVTLKRLRRRGNSVALEPCNARLKPQIFSADRVKVQGRLVGL
;
A
#
# COMPACT_ATOMS: atom_id res chain seq x y z
N ARG A 1 -26.81 -30.58 -19.10
CA ARG A 1 -26.74 -29.16 -18.64
C ARG A 1 -27.10 -29.16 -17.17
N GLY A 2 -26.12 -28.88 -16.29
CA GLY A 2 -26.33 -28.80 -14.84
C GLY A 2 -26.97 -27.47 -14.46
N TYR A 3 -27.91 -27.50 -13.52
CA TYR A 3 -28.58 -26.31 -13.01
C TYR A 3 -28.08 -26.04 -11.58
N SER A 4 -27.69 -24.79 -11.30
CA SER A 4 -27.41 -24.31 -9.95
C SER A 4 -28.59 -23.47 -9.45
N GLY A 5 -29.05 -23.71 -8.23
CA GLY A 5 -30.10 -22.95 -7.58
C GLY A 5 -29.55 -22.15 -6.38
N ARG A 6 -30.03 -20.91 -6.21
CA ARG A 6 -29.73 -20.09 -5.03
C ARG A 6 -30.90 -20.21 -4.04
N ARG A 7 -30.60 -20.55 -2.80
CA ARG A 7 -31.57 -20.41 -1.68
C ARG A 7 -31.41 -19.04 -1.03
N HIS A 8 -32.52 -18.31 -0.91
CA HIS A 8 -32.60 -17.09 -0.10
C HIS A 8 -32.35 -17.41 1.38
N HIS A 9 -31.53 -16.63 2.05
CA HIS A 9 -31.16 -16.63 3.48
C HIS A 9 -29.91 -17.38 3.94
N ARG A 10 -29.03 -17.84 3.05
CA ARG A 10 -27.65 -18.16 3.45
C ARG A 10 -26.68 -17.55 2.47
N ALA A 11 -25.81 -16.66 2.96
CA ALA A 11 -24.78 -16.06 2.14
C ALA A 11 -23.87 -17.15 1.57
N ARG A 12 -23.80 -17.24 0.23
CA ARG A 12 -22.83 -18.02 -0.56
C ARG A 12 -22.90 -19.55 -0.49
N ALA A 13 -24.06 -20.14 -0.28
CA ALA A 13 -24.23 -21.59 -0.48
C ALA A 13 -24.70 -21.89 -1.92
N LEU A 14 -23.90 -22.59 -2.69
CA LEU A 14 -24.29 -23.18 -3.98
C LEU A 14 -24.57 -24.67 -3.76
N GLU A 15 -25.75 -25.11 -4.10
CA GLU A 15 -26.14 -26.52 -4.10
C GLU A 15 -26.12 -27.05 -5.53
N VAL A 16 -25.39 -28.13 -5.75
CA VAL A 16 -25.37 -28.81 -7.05
C VAL A 16 -26.58 -29.73 -7.12
N LEU A 17 -27.57 -29.33 -7.93
CA LEU A 17 -28.83 -30.06 -8.07
C LEU A 17 -28.76 -31.28 -9.02
N ARG A 18 -27.74 -31.37 -9.86
CA ARG A 18 -27.53 -32.48 -10.79
C ARG A 18 -26.06 -32.57 -11.21
N LEU A 19 -25.49 -33.77 -11.10
CA LEU A 19 -24.18 -34.07 -11.69
C LEU A 19 -24.36 -34.46 -13.18
N PRO A 20 -23.39 -34.13 -14.04
CA PRO A 20 -23.38 -34.64 -15.42
C PRO A 20 -23.18 -36.16 -15.44
N ASP A 21 -23.83 -36.83 -16.39
CA ASP A 21 -23.90 -38.30 -16.51
C ASP A 21 -22.58 -39.00 -16.84
N ASN A 22 -21.50 -38.23 -17.00
CA ASN A 22 -20.16 -38.75 -17.30
C ASN A 22 -19.24 -38.91 -16.07
N MET A 23 -19.75 -38.70 -14.86
CA MET A 23 -19.02 -39.00 -13.62
C MET A 23 -19.51 -40.33 -13.04
N GLU A 24 -18.84 -41.42 -13.41
CA GLU A 24 -19.08 -42.74 -12.83
C GLU A 24 -18.77 -42.72 -11.32
N ARG A 25 -19.76 -43.22 -10.56
CA ARG A 25 -19.61 -43.43 -9.11
C ARG A 25 -18.50 -44.46 -8.87
N ARG A 26 -17.40 -44.02 -8.33
CA ARG A 26 -16.42 -44.92 -7.72
C ARG A 26 -17.09 -45.63 -6.53
N PRO A 27 -17.06 -46.98 -6.44
CA PRO A 27 -17.65 -47.67 -5.29
C PRO A 27 -17.01 -47.26 -4.00
N ALA A 28 -17.83 -46.92 -3.00
CA ALA A 28 -17.39 -46.55 -1.67
C ALA A 28 -16.74 -47.76 -0.97
N ALA A 29 -15.56 -47.58 -0.45
CA ALA A 29 -14.93 -48.52 0.49
C ALA A 29 -15.74 -48.55 1.79
N PRO A 30 -15.75 -49.73 2.52
CA PRO A 30 -16.59 -49.87 3.69
C PRO A 30 -16.18 -48.90 4.82
N ALA A 31 -17.21 -48.29 5.44
CA ALA A 31 -17.07 -47.37 6.54
C ALA A 31 -16.47 -48.07 7.77
N SER A 32 -15.31 -47.66 8.22
CA SER A 32 -14.82 -47.88 9.56
C SER A 32 -15.42 -46.84 10.50
N THR A 33 -16.20 -47.34 11.47
CA THR A 33 -16.71 -46.57 12.61
C THR A 33 -15.53 -46.26 13.53
N ASP A 34 -15.14 -44.97 13.62
CA ASP A 34 -14.57 -44.39 14.84
C ASP A 34 -14.56 -42.87 14.84
N SER A 35 -15.14 -42.31 15.93
CA SER A 35 -14.90 -41.02 16.59
C SER A 35 -15.12 -39.70 15.80
N PRO A 36 -15.64 -38.66 16.47
CA PRO A 36 -15.87 -37.34 15.86
C PRO A 36 -14.52 -36.68 15.59
N SER A 37 -14.03 -36.81 14.39
CA SER A 37 -12.84 -36.09 13.93
C SER A 37 -13.19 -34.59 13.86
N SER A 38 -12.51 -33.84 14.72
CA SER A 38 -12.35 -32.38 14.56
C SER A 38 -12.12 -32.05 13.09
N PHE A 39 -12.90 -31.13 12.58
CA PHE A 39 -12.77 -30.61 11.23
C PHE A 39 -11.42 -29.84 11.15
N LEU A 40 -10.35 -30.53 10.86
CA LEU A 40 -9.09 -29.90 10.51
C LEU A 40 -9.20 -29.46 9.06
N PRO A 41 -9.03 -28.15 8.76
CA PRO A 41 -9.00 -27.70 7.38
C PRO A 41 -7.88 -28.46 6.67
N ASN A 42 -8.21 -29.04 5.52
CA ASN A 42 -7.25 -29.76 4.69
C ASN A 42 -6.29 -28.72 4.07
N VAL A 43 -5.28 -28.31 4.83
CA VAL A 43 -4.23 -27.42 4.34
C VAL A 43 -3.28 -28.29 3.52
N ILE A 44 -3.33 -28.16 2.21
CA ILE A 44 -2.34 -28.75 1.33
C ILE A 44 -1.05 -27.96 1.54
N GLN A 45 -0.14 -28.52 2.35
CA GLN A 45 1.22 -28.06 2.44
C GLN A 45 1.96 -28.53 1.20
N GLY A 46 2.07 -27.69 0.21
CA GLY A 46 2.88 -27.91 -0.97
C GLY A 46 3.91 -26.81 -1.10
N ASP A 47 5.12 -27.17 -1.42
CA ASP A 47 6.12 -26.21 -1.88
C ASP A 47 5.76 -25.82 -3.32
N PHE A 48 5.06 -24.70 -3.46
CA PHE A 48 4.64 -24.15 -4.75
C PHE A 48 5.74 -23.31 -5.43
N SER A 49 6.84 -23.06 -4.74
CA SER A 49 7.94 -22.24 -5.25
C SER A 49 8.78 -22.94 -6.33
N ALA A 50 8.86 -24.28 -6.28
CA ALA A 50 9.79 -25.04 -7.11
C ALA A 50 9.28 -25.43 -8.51
N ARG A 51 8.04 -25.08 -8.92
CA ARG A 51 7.42 -25.64 -10.13
C ARG A 51 6.82 -24.64 -11.13
N LEU A 52 6.95 -23.34 -10.92
CA LEU A 52 6.55 -22.37 -11.93
C LEU A 52 7.76 -22.05 -12.82
N PRO A 53 7.73 -22.42 -14.13
CA PRO A 53 8.79 -22.04 -15.05
C PRO A 53 8.88 -20.50 -15.12
N GLY A 54 10.00 -19.93 -14.77
CA GLY A 54 10.23 -18.49 -14.80
C GLY A 54 10.14 -17.77 -13.45
N VAL A 55 9.72 -18.43 -12.37
CA VAL A 55 9.87 -17.85 -11.03
C VAL A 55 11.30 -18.10 -10.55
N GLN A 56 12.15 -17.11 -10.71
CA GLN A 56 13.39 -17.04 -9.94
C GLN A 56 12.98 -16.66 -8.52
N THR A 57 13.29 -17.50 -7.54
CA THR A 57 13.26 -17.08 -6.13
C THR A 57 14.24 -15.91 -6.02
N ALA A 58 13.71 -14.69 -5.95
CA ALA A 58 14.52 -13.55 -5.58
C ALA A 58 15.20 -13.92 -4.23
N PRO A 59 16.51 -13.68 -4.07
CA PRO A 59 17.13 -13.81 -2.76
C PRO A 59 16.26 -13.01 -1.79
N GLU A 60 16.03 -13.53 -0.59
CA GLU A 60 15.25 -12.87 0.46
C GLU A 60 15.55 -11.38 0.38
N SER A 61 14.56 -10.63 -0.06
CA SER A 61 14.76 -9.21 -0.37
C SER A 61 15.19 -8.56 0.93
N ALA A 62 16.45 -8.14 0.99
CA ALA A 62 16.98 -7.47 2.15
C ALA A 62 16.03 -6.31 2.47
N ALA A 63 15.30 -6.43 3.58
CA ALA A 63 14.48 -5.35 4.09
C ALA A 63 15.37 -4.35 4.82
N VAL A 64 15.11 -3.09 4.62
CA VAL A 64 15.77 -1.99 5.32
C VAL A 64 14.74 -1.37 6.24
N GLN A 65 15.13 -1.13 7.48
CA GLN A 65 14.29 -0.42 8.45
C GLN A 65 14.41 1.08 8.21
N LEU A 66 13.27 1.70 7.88
CA LEU A 66 13.16 3.14 7.74
C LEU A 66 12.45 3.74 8.95
N PRO A 67 12.89 4.91 9.42
CA PRO A 67 12.16 5.63 10.45
C PRO A 67 10.78 6.04 9.90
N LEU A 68 9.73 5.75 10.67
CA LEU A 68 8.40 6.26 10.40
C LEU A 68 8.24 7.61 11.09
N TYR A 69 8.03 8.64 10.30
CA TYR A 69 7.59 9.92 10.82
C TYR A 69 6.07 9.91 10.93
N GLY A 70 5.55 10.37 12.06
CA GLY A 70 4.13 10.36 12.33
C GLY A 70 3.32 11.20 11.34
N ARG A 71 2.00 11.27 11.57
CA ARG A 71 1.04 11.95 10.68
C ARG A 71 1.45 13.37 10.37
N ILE A 72 1.58 13.70 9.10
CA ILE A 72 1.65 15.08 8.67
C ILE A 72 0.27 15.71 8.92
N ALA A 73 0.10 16.31 10.08
CA ALA A 73 -0.96 17.28 10.28
C ALA A 73 -0.36 18.66 9.97
N ALA A 74 -1.10 19.49 9.21
CA ALA A 74 -0.69 20.85 8.91
C ALA A 74 -0.26 21.60 10.19
N GLY A 75 0.94 22.16 10.20
CA GLY A 75 1.43 23.02 11.28
C GLY A 75 2.52 22.48 12.20
N LEU A 76 3.08 21.30 11.95
CA LEU A 76 4.22 20.79 12.73
C LEU A 76 5.49 20.68 11.87
N PRO A 77 6.65 21.13 12.35
CA PRO A 77 7.93 20.91 11.67
C PRO A 77 8.26 19.41 11.61
N ILE A 78 8.98 19.00 10.55
CA ILE A 78 9.27 17.59 10.27
C ILE A 78 10.06 16.91 11.39
N GLU A 79 10.88 17.68 12.12
CA GLU A 79 11.63 17.21 13.28
C GLU A 79 10.72 16.85 14.47
N ALA A 80 9.58 17.53 14.59
CA ALA A 80 8.57 17.23 15.62
C ALA A 80 7.71 15.99 15.26
N LEU A 81 7.78 15.55 14.01
CA LEU A 81 7.08 14.34 13.52
C LEU A 81 7.91 13.07 13.73
N ARG A 82 9.15 13.19 14.19
CA ARG A 82 9.96 12.02 14.56
C ARG A 82 9.34 11.35 15.78
N ASP A 83 8.48 10.40 15.52
CA ASP A 83 8.14 9.41 16.53
C ASP A 83 9.37 8.51 16.70
N SER A 84 10.12 8.78 17.76
CA SER A 84 11.49 8.27 17.98
C SER A 84 11.53 6.80 18.36
N GLY A 85 10.84 5.93 17.63
CA GLY A 85 10.86 4.50 17.90
C GLY A 85 10.19 3.62 16.88
N THR A 86 9.31 4.15 16.06
CA THR A 86 8.62 3.33 15.06
C THR A 86 9.45 3.20 13.78
N MET A 87 9.75 1.95 13.40
CA MET A 87 10.45 1.62 12.17
C MET A 87 9.55 0.79 11.27
N VAL A 88 9.69 0.95 9.97
CA VAL A 88 8.97 0.19 8.95
C VAL A 88 9.96 -0.61 8.12
N ASP A 89 9.71 -1.90 7.96
CA ASP A 89 10.51 -2.77 7.09
C ASP A 89 10.11 -2.55 5.63
N VAL A 90 11.05 -2.11 4.81
CA VAL A 90 10.83 -1.79 3.40
C VAL A 90 11.77 -2.62 2.54
N PRO A 91 11.27 -3.32 1.50
CA PRO A 91 12.11 -4.02 0.56
C PRO A 91 13.14 -3.06 -0.09
N MET A 92 14.43 -3.39 -0.02
CA MET A 92 15.50 -2.57 -0.59
C MET A 92 15.28 -2.29 -2.10
N ALA A 93 14.60 -3.17 -2.80
CA ALA A 93 14.27 -2.99 -4.22
C ALA A 93 13.37 -1.77 -4.52
N LEU A 94 12.62 -1.28 -3.53
CA LEU A 94 11.80 -0.06 -3.65
C LEU A 94 12.60 1.21 -3.39
N LEU A 95 13.80 1.07 -2.83
CA LEU A 95 14.63 2.20 -2.42
C LEU A 95 15.72 2.42 -3.47
N GLY A 96 15.81 3.65 -3.96
CA GLY A 96 16.95 4.08 -4.76
C GLY A 96 18.13 4.49 -3.89
N GLY A 97 19.18 5.08 -4.49
CA GLY A 97 20.27 5.64 -3.70
C GLY A 97 19.84 6.86 -2.87
N GLY A 98 20.46 7.05 -1.71
CA GLY A 98 20.24 8.18 -0.80
C GLY A 98 19.50 7.79 0.47
N GLU A 99 19.25 8.79 1.32
CA GLU A 99 18.53 8.64 2.59
C GLU A 99 17.02 8.61 2.35
N HIS A 100 16.32 7.69 3.02
CA HIS A 100 14.88 7.52 2.91
C HIS A 100 14.22 7.52 4.29
N TYR A 101 12.96 7.89 4.33
CA TYR A 101 12.10 7.77 5.50
C TYR A 101 10.67 7.42 5.08
N ALA A 102 9.93 6.84 5.99
CA ALA A 102 8.51 6.59 5.82
C ALA A 102 7.70 7.70 6.51
N LEU A 103 6.49 7.95 6.00
CA LEU A 103 5.63 9.01 6.46
C LEU A 103 4.18 8.55 6.43
N GLU A 104 3.45 8.71 7.54
CA GLU A 104 2.00 8.47 7.57
C GLU A 104 1.25 9.69 7.05
N VAL A 105 0.38 9.46 6.07
CA VAL A 105 -0.41 10.52 5.44
C VAL A 105 -1.68 10.78 6.25
N ALA A 106 -2.01 12.06 6.46
CA ALA A 106 -3.26 12.47 7.06
C ALA A 106 -4.09 13.31 6.07
N GLY A 107 -5.37 12.95 5.97
CA GLY A 107 -6.35 13.67 5.16
C GLY A 107 -6.45 13.18 3.73
N ASP A 108 -7.28 13.88 2.96
CA ASP A 108 -7.74 13.49 1.62
C ASP A 108 -7.12 14.31 0.48
N SER A 109 -6.10 15.11 0.77
CA SER A 109 -5.55 16.06 -0.21
C SER A 109 -4.88 15.41 -1.42
N MET A 110 -4.57 14.10 -1.36
CA MET A 110 -3.84 13.36 -2.40
C MET A 110 -4.61 12.14 -2.93
N ILE A 111 -5.92 12.05 -2.69
CA ILE A 111 -6.75 10.87 -3.03
C ILE A 111 -6.76 10.54 -4.53
N GLU A 112 -6.72 11.55 -5.40
CA GLU A 112 -6.68 11.34 -6.85
C GLU A 112 -5.30 10.88 -7.35
N ALA A 113 -4.28 10.92 -6.50
CA ALA A 113 -2.99 10.29 -6.74
C ALA A 113 -2.92 8.87 -6.18
N GLY A 114 -4.03 8.34 -5.64
CA GLY A 114 -4.11 7.03 -5.01
C GLY A 114 -3.51 6.98 -3.60
N ILE A 115 -3.27 8.13 -2.97
CA ILE A 115 -2.74 8.24 -1.61
C ILE A 115 -3.89 8.61 -0.67
N LEU A 116 -4.20 7.73 0.27
CA LEU A 116 -5.35 7.82 1.17
C LEU A 116 -4.91 8.22 2.59
N ASP A 117 -5.90 8.61 3.40
CA ASP A 117 -5.68 8.84 4.83
C ASP A 117 -5.22 7.56 5.53
N GLY A 118 -4.13 7.65 6.30
CA GLY A 118 -3.52 6.53 6.98
C GLY A 118 -2.51 5.73 6.16
N ASP A 119 -2.32 6.04 4.89
CA ASP A 119 -1.30 5.39 4.07
C ASP A 119 0.11 5.72 4.54
N THR A 120 1.02 4.76 4.37
CA THR A 120 2.45 4.98 4.62
C THR A 120 3.17 5.19 3.30
N VAL A 121 3.72 6.38 3.11
CA VAL A 121 4.48 6.76 1.90
C VAL A 121 5.98 6.73 2.16
N LEU A 122 6.74 6.29 1.15
CA LEU A 122 8.19 6.26 1.18
C LEU A 122 8.73 7.54 0.52
N ILE A 123 9.52 8.25 1.25
CA ILE A 123 10.10 9.54 0.83
C ILE A 123 11.62 9.42 0.73
N ARG A 124 12.15 9.80 -0.41
CA ARG A 124 13.59 10.03 -0.57
C ARG A 124 13.90 11.46 -0.13
N LYS A 125 14.74 11.60 0.88
CA LYS A 125 15.19 12.89 1.39
C LYS A 125 15.96 13.67 0.32
N GLY A 126 15.72 14.96 0.24
CA GLY A 126 16.41 15.84 -0.71
C GLY A 126 15.73 17.21 -0.80
N GLU A 127 16.53 18.20 -1.17
CA GLU A 127 16.09 19.60 -1.28
C GLU A 127 15.66 19.98 -2.72
N VAL A 128 15.84 19.06 -3.67
CA VAL A 128 15.56 19.30 -5.08
C VAL A 128 14.48 18.35 -5.58
N ALA A 129 13.53 18.90 -6.27
CA ALA A 129 12.47 18.15 -6.95
C ALA A 129 12.07 18.85 -8.26
N GLU A 130 11.54 18.06 -9.19
CA GLU A 130 11.08 18.52 -10.49
C GLU A 130 9.57 18.82 -10.48
N THR A 131 9.14 19.69 -11.38
CA THR A 131 7.71 19.95 -11.59
C THR A 131 6.97 18.65 -11.94
N GLY A 132 5.85 18.41 -11.27
CA GLY A 132 5.02 17.22 -11.42
C GLY A 132 5.26 16.14 -10.37
N GLN A 133 6.40 16.18 -9.68
CA GLN A 133 6.67 15.23 -8.59
C GLN A 133 5.84 15.54 -7.34
N ILE A 134 5.49 14.49 -6.61
CA ILE A 134 4.86 14.61 -5.29
C ILE A 134 6.00 14.74 -4.28
N ILE A 135 5.91 15.77 -3.45
CA ILE A 135 6.95 16.17 -2.51
C ILE A 135 6.40 16.38 -1.11
N VAL A 136 7.27 16.21 -0.15
CA VAL A 136 7.09 16.77 1.19
C VAL A 136 7.69 18.17 1.16
N ALA A 137 6.86 19.16 1.39
CA ALA A 137 7.24 20.56 1.42
C ALA A 137 7.08 21.14 2.83
N LEU A 138 8.07 21.92 3.26
CA LEU A 138 8.02 22.78 4.44
C LEU A 138 7.72 24.20 3.96
N VAL A 139 6.61 24.75 4.42
CA VAL A 139 6.14 26.09 4.08
C VAL A 139 6.36 27.01 5.27
N ASP A 140 6.95 28.17 5.03
CA ASP A 140 7.24 29.22 6.05
C ASP A 140 7.98 28.70 7.30
N ASP A 141 8.81 27.67 7.13
CA ASP A 141 9.52 26.98 8.20
C ASP A 141 8.62 26.42 9.34
N ASN A 142 7.33 26.27 9.07
CA ASN A 142 6.35 25.85 10.06
C ASN A 142 5.41 24.72 9.62
N GLU A 143 4.93 24.74 8.38
CA GLU A 143 3.92 23.79 7.91
C GLU A 143 4.52 22.74 6.98
N VAL A 144 4.40 21.46 7.35
CA VAL A 144 4.78 20.35 6.48
C VAL A 144 3.56 19.82 5.74
N THR A 145 3.68 19.61 4.43
CA THR A 145 2.58 19.13 3.61
C THR A 145 3.06 18.24 2.46
N LEU A 146 2.23 17.24 2.08
CA LEU A 146 2.46 16.38 0.91
C LEU A 146 1.61 16.91 -0.24
N LYS A 147 2.25 17.36 -1.34
CA LYS A 147 1.58 17.96 -2.50
C LYS A 147 2.34 17.68 -3.78
N ARG A 148 1.69 17.87 -4.92
CA ARG A 148 2.35 17.89 -6.21
C ARG A 148 3.01 19.25 -6.43
N LEU A 149 4.30 19.22 -6.74
CA LEU A 149 5.07 20.43 -7.02
C LEU A 149 4.81 20.94 -8.44
N ARG A 150 4.54 22.22 -8.58
CA ARG A 150 4.60 22.92 -9.87
C ARG A 150 5.40 24.21 -9.70
N ARG A 151 6.42 24.39 -10.52
CA ARG A 151 7.23 25.62 -10.54
C ARG A 151 6.89 26.45 -11.77
N ARG A 152 6.75 27.76 -11.60
CA ARG A 152 6.57 28.72 -12.67
C ARG A 152 7.32 30.02 -12.36
N GLY A 153 8.50 30.20 -12.98
CA GLY A 153 9.37 31.32 -12.66
C GLY A 153 9.79 31.31 -11.19
N ASN A 154 9.54 32.41 -10.49
CA ASN A 154 9.84 32.56 -9.05
C ASN A 154 8.69 32.12 -8.12
N SER A 155 7.67 31.46 -8.67
CA SER A 155 6.52 30.98 -7.91
C SER A 155 6.50 29.47 -7.86
N VAL A 156 6.06 28.95 -6.72
CA VAL A 156 5.86 27.52 -6.47
C VAL A 156 4.38 27.31 -6.14
N ALA A 157 3.71 26.45 -6.90
CA ALA A 157 2.39 25.97 -6.57
C ALA A 157 2.50 24.57 -5.94
N LEU A 158 1.88 24.41 -4.79
CA LEU A 158 1.64 23.15 -4.12
C LEU A 158 0.21 22.71 -4.45
N GLU A 159 0.13 21.74 -5.36
CA GLU A 159 -1.16 21.29 -5.90
C GLU A 159 -1.64 20.03 -5.13
N PRO A 160 -2.83 20.06 -4.52
CA PRO A 160 -3.47 18.86 -4.04
C PRO A 160 -3.89 17.99 -5.24
N CYS A 161 -3.90 16.68 -5.05
CA CYS A 161 -4.51 15.74 -5.98
C CYS A 161 -5.92 15.39 -5.49
N ASN A 162 -6.75 16.40 -5.39
CA ASN A 162 -8.15 16.33 -4.99
C ASN A 162 -8.88 17.53 -5.62
N ALA A 163 -9.82 17.30 -6.52
CA ALA A 163 -10.56 18.34 -7.25
C ALA A 163 -11.36 19.29 -6.33
N ARG A 164 -11.63 18.89 -5.09
CA ARG A 164 -12.32 19.73 -4.10
C ARG A 164 -11.43 20.79 -3.47
N LEU A 165 -10.10 20.63 -3.58
CA LEU A 165 -9.11 21.51 -2.96
C LEU A 165 -8.45 22.39 -4.03
N LYS A 166 -8.06 23.59 -3.63
CA LYS A 166 -7.39 24.54 -4.53
C LYS A 166 -5.87 24.48 -4.35
N PRO A 167 -5.11 24.67 -5.45
CA PRO A 167 -3.66 24.86 -5.35
C PRO A 167 -3.30 26.07 -4.51
N GLN A 168 -2.24 25.93 -3.71
CA GLN A 168 -1.67 27.03 -2.95
C GLN A 168 -0.42 27.53 -3.66
N ILE A 169 -0.32 28.84 -3.86
CA ILE A 169 0.79 29.47 -4.58
C ILE A 169 1.62 30.29 -3.61
N PHE A 170 2.91 30.04 -3.61
CA PHE A 170 3.90 30.72 -2.75
C PHE A 170 5.03 31.28 -3.59
N SER A 171 5.77 32.25 -3.05
CA SER A 171 7.08 32.59 -3.57
C SER A 171 8.09 31.46 -3.25
N ALA A 172 9.09 31.26 -4.11
CA ALA A 172 9.99 30.11 -4.03
C ALA A 172 10.79 30.04 -2.73
N ASP A 173 11.08 31.20 -2.12
CA ASP A 173 11.79 31.33 -0.85
C ASP A 173 11.02 30.82 0.37
N ARG A 174 9.67 30.75 0.27
CA ARG A 174 8.79 30.28 1.33
C ARG A 174 8.60 28.76 1.36
N VAL A 175 9.06 28.04 0.34
CA VAL A 175 8.84 26.59 0.20
C VAL A 175 10.17 25.86 0.14
N LYS A 176 10.44 25.04 1.14
CA LYS A 176 11.60 24.15 1.20
C LYS A 176 11.18 22.72 0.92
N VAL A 177 11.80 22.09 -0.08
CA VAL A 177 11.57 20.65 -0.34
C VAL A 177 12.32 19.85 0.72
N GLN A 178 11.63 18.91 1.35
CA GLN A 178 12.21 18.00 2.36
C GLN A 178 12.47 16.60 1.76
N GLY A 179 11.81 16.29 0.67
CA GLY A 179 11.98 15.03 -0.02
C GLY A 179 10.90 14.82 -1.08
N ARG A 180 11.06 13.75 -1.85
CA ARG A 180 10.11 13.36 -2.91
C ARG A 180 9.58 11.96 -2.68
N LEU A 181 8.33 11.72 -3.08
CA LEU A 181 7.69 10.41 -3.06
C LEU A 181 8.43 9.44 -3.99
N VAL A 182 8.70 8.24 -3.48
CA VAL A 182 9.32 7.14 -4.25
C VAL A 182 8.52 5.84 -4.18
N GLY A 183 7.61 5.71 -3.20
CA GLY A 183 6.78 4.53 -3.02
C GLY A 183 5.60 4.77 -2.08
N LEU A 184 4.67 3.83 -2.08
CA LEU A 184 3.47 3.76 -1.25
C LEU A 184 3.32 2.33 -0.74
#